data_6d0bbe525ea14a52551fd6838f7ab698
#
_entry.id   6d0bbe525ea14a52551fd6838f7ab698
#
_cell.length_a   1.000
_cell.length_b   1.000
_cell.length_c   1.000
_cell.angle_alpha   90.00
_cell.angle_beta   90.00
_cell.angle_gamma   90.00
#
_symmetry.space_group_name_H-M   'P 1'
#
loop_
_entity.id
_entity.type
_entity.pdbx_description
1 polymer ?
#
loop_
_entity_poly.entity_id
_entity_poly.type
_entity_poly.pdbx_seq_one_letter_code
_entity_poly.pdbx_strand_id
1 'polypeptide(L)'
;GWSAMAHGNWDLMNTAERIQYEKELGLTAGQNYDYLSKTDVNWMDAVFNDSAMLQSHELAVSGATETTNYYLSGGYYDQEGIAPGSVFERYSMRFNFEQQMSKWLKMGTNTMFNYQNIKQADEGAYTLVTPISAARFMLPYWNPFRADGSLASINDGSWTGQGQNPLEWLENNPLKYKKYKMISTVFADLTFYRNLVFRTQFAVDFSHTTGFSQSFPDYLPNQGEGSAARSSADGLGLHLTNTLTYRFNLDNIHDFNFLLGHEWQDYHTESFSVSTAGQTNSLLTDVSNGTRATSWTSTSASDYSRVSFFGRGEYNFADRYYTEVSVRTDGSSRFGKNNRWGVFGAVGFMWNIRNEEFMSASRDWLTMAQAAFSSGTSGNSEIPNYEHLALIGGGSDYVGDAGVAPLQPGNEDLTWENTWTTNLAFHFGFWNRLNVDLELYNKKTTDMLMSVPLAYSQSNGYGYKWSNVGA
;
A
#
# COMPACT_ATOMS: atom_id res chain seq x y z
N GLY A 1 -14.31 -2.48 0.75
CA GLY A 1 -14.43 -2.78 2.15
C GLY A 1 -15.13 -1.72 3.00
N TRP A 2 -14.85 -0.43 2.80
CA TRP A 2 -15.44 0.66 3.60
C TRP A 2 -16.92 0.90 3.31
N SER A 3 -17.38 0.76 2.07
CA SER A 3 -18.79 0.90 1.71
C SER A 3 -19.69 -0.11 2.44
N ALA A 4 -19.23 -1.34 2.63
CA ALA A 4 -19.99 -2.36 3.38
C ALA A 4 -20.05 -2.07 4.89
N MET A 5 -19.08 -1.34 5.44
CA MET A 5 -19.11 -0.89 6.83
C MET A 5 -19.99 0.35 7.05
N ALA A 6 -20.06 1.25 6.06
CA ALA A 6 -20.91 2.43 6.10
C ALA A 6 -22.40 2.07 5.96
N HIS A 7 -22.71 1.06 5.13
CA HIS A 7 -24.08 0.55 4.90
C HIS A 7 -24.44 -0.67 5.78
N GLY A 8 -23.69 -0.93 6.86
CA GLY A 8 -24.14 -1.89 7.86
C GLY A 8 -25.52 -1.45 8.38
N ASN A 9 -26.49 -2.37 8.47
CA ASN A 9 -27.78 -2.13 9.09
C ASN A 9 -27.59 -1.74 10.57
N TRP A 10 -27.25 -0.47 10.78
CA TRP A 10 -27.23 0.13 12.10
C TRP A 10 -28.68 0.53 12.40
N ASP A 11 -29.27 -0.15 13.32
CA ASP A 11 -30.60 0.21 13.87
C ASP A 11 -30.37 1.41 14.80
N LEU A 12 -30.34 2.61 14.20
CA LEU A 12 -30.15 3.86 14.93
C LEU A 12 -31.53 4.34 15.45
N MET A 13 -31.54 4.77 16.69
CA MET A 13 -32.74 5.34 17.28
C MET A 13 -33.16 6.61 16.53
N ASN A 14 -34.45 6.72 16.19
CA ASN A 14 -35.05 7.97 15.78
C ASN A 14 -35.25 8.91 17.00
N THR A 15 -35.66 10.14 16.74
CA THR A 15 -35.80 11.15 17.81
C THR A 15 -36.80 10.73 18.92
N ALA A 16 -37.91 10.09 18.54
CA ALA A 16 -38.91 9.67 19.52
C ALA A 16 -38.36 8.55 20.45
N GLU A 17 -37.71 7.56 19.86
CA GLU A 17 -37.03 6.46 20.58
C GLU A 17 -35.93 6.98 21.49
N ARG A 18 -35.11 7.89 20.97
CA ARG A 18 -34.02 8.51 21.73
C ARG A 18 -34.52 9.32 22.92
N ILE A 19 -35.55 10.13 22.74
CA ILE A 19 -36.19 10.90 23.85
C ILE A 19 -36.79 9.97 24.88
N GLN A 20 -37.45 8.89 24.44
CA GLN A 20 -38.00 7.89 25.40
C GLN A 20 -36.86 7.25 26.20
N TYR A 21 -35.79 6.82 25.57
CA TYR A 21 -34.61 6.23 26.20
C TYR A 21 -33.96 7.17 27.22
N GLU A 22 -33.83 8.46 26.90
CA GLU A 22 -33.28 9.47 27.81
C GLU A 22 -34.19 9.70 29.05
N LYS A 23 -35.50 9.68 28.85
CA LYS A 23 -36.46 9.76 29.97
C LYS A 23 -36.38 8.55 30.89
N GLU A 24 -36.25 7.34 30.34
CA GLU A 24 -36.06 6.11 31.09
C GLU A 24 -34.76 6.10 31.91
N LEU A 25 -33.71 6.71 31.41
CA LEU A 25 -32.43 6.87 32.10
C LEU A 25 -32.41 8.06 33.08
N GLY A 26 -33.48 8.86 33.16
CA GLY A 26 -33.54 10.05 34.02
C GLY A 26 -32.69 11.23 33.52
N LEU A 27 -32.26 11.24 32.26
CA LEU A 27 -31.43 12.29 31.64
C LEU A 27 -32.28 13.48 31.17
N THR A 28 -33.22 13.96 32.02
CA THR A 28 -34.20 14.96 31.62
C THR A 28 -33.85 16.40 32.02
N ALA A 29 -32.83 16.58 32.84
CA ALA A 29 -32.47 17.88 33.36
C ALA A 29 -31.96 18.84 32.26
N GLY A 30 -32.64 19.96 32.07
CA GLY A 30 -32.26 21.00 31.13
C GLY A 30 -32.66 20.73 29.65
N GLN A 31 -33.41 19.65 29.38
CA GLN A 31 -33.80 19.29 28.00
C GLN A 31 -35.24 19.81 27.70
N ASN A 32 -35.41 20.48 26.57
CA ASN A 32 -36.69 20.87 26.02
C ASN A 32 -37.15 19.86 24.96
N TYR A 33 -37.71 18.74 25.41
CA TYR A 33 -38.13 17.66 24.51
C TYR A 33 -39.28 18.05 23.56
N ASP A 34 -40.11 19.05 23.90
CA ASP A 34 -41.17 19.56 23.00
C ASP A 34 -40.55 20.29 21.80
N TYR A 35 -39.39 20.91 21.99
CA TYR A 35 -38.63 21.52 20.92
C TYR A 35 -37.85 20.46 20.13
N LEU A 36 -37.14 19.57 20.80
CA LEU A 36 -36.27 18.54 20.17
C LEU A 36 -37.11 17.54 19.35
N SER A 37 -38.32 17.21 19.77
CA SER A 37 -39.23 16.29 19.05
C SER A 37 -39.67 16.76 17.67
N LYS A 38 -39.41 18.03 17.32
CA LYS A 38 -39.74 18.60 16.00
C LYS A 38 -38.73 18.25 14.90
N THR A 39 -37.59 17.71 15.27
CA THR A 39 -36.51 17.36 14.38
C THR A 39 -36.22 15.87 14.48
N ASP A 40 -36.10 15.20 13.36
CA ASP A 40 -35.71 13.80 13.29
C ASP A 40 -34.76 13.63 12.06
N VAL A 41 -33.48 13.44 12.33
CA VAL A 41 -32.43 13.34 11.32
C VAL A 41 -31.89 11.93 11.30
N ASN A 42 -31.98 11.30 10.15
CA ASN A 42 -31.14 10.12 9.87
C ASN A 42 -29.73 10.58 9.51
N TRP A 43 -28.81 10.45 10.46
CA TRP A 43 -27.42 10.88 10.27
C TRP A 43 -26.66 10.06 9.23
N MET A 44 -27.08 8.83 8.94
CA MET A 44 -26.52 8.07 7.83
C MET A 44 -26.84 8.76 6.49
N ASP A 45 -28.09 9.15 6.27
CA ASP A 45 -28.53 9.81 5.04
C ASP A 45 -27.99 11.26 4.96
N ALA A 46 -27.81 11.92 6.11
CA ALA A 46 -27.31 13.29 6.16
C ALA A 46 -25.82 13.41 5.83
N VAL A 47 -25.04 12.37 6.18
CA VAL A 47 -23.57 12.39 6.07
C VAL A 47 -23.09 11.61 4.87
N PHE A 48 -23.77 10.54 4.44
CA PHE A 48 -23.30 9.72 3.32
C PHE A 48 -24.02 10.07 2.02
N ASN A 49 -23.26 10.08 0.94
CA ASN A 49 -23.77 10.30 -0.42
C ASN A 49 -24.17 8.96 -1.05
N ASP A 50 -25.46 8.66 -1.08
CA ASP A 50 -26.00 7.44 -1.70
C ASP A 50 -25.88 7.46 -3.24
N SER A 51 -25.64 8.62 -3.82
CA SER A 51 -25.54 8.85 -5.25
C SER A 51 -24.10 9.11 -5.72
N ALA A 52 -23.10 8.70 -4.91
CA ALA A 52 -21.69 8.88 -5.24
C ALA A 52 -21.38 8.25 -6.61
N MET A 53 -20.92 9.10 -7.55
CA MET A 53 -20.69 8.71 -8.92
C MET A 53 -19.27 8.17 -9.11
N LEU A 54 -19.14 7.14 -9.92
CA LEU A 54 -17.88 6.64 -10.43
C LEU A 54 -17.94 6.60 -11.95
N GLN A 55 -16.94 7.20 -12.60
CA GLN A 55 -16.78 7.11 -14.04
C GLN A 55 -15.34 6.74 -14.40
N SER A 56 -15.20 5.89 -15.43
CA SER A 56 -13.92 5.45 -15.94
C SER A 56 -13.97 5.40 -17.46
N HIS A 57 -13.04 6.11 -18.09
CA HIS A 57 -12.93 6.19 -19.55
C HIS A 57 -11.51 5.79 -19.92
N GLU A 58 -11.36 4.83 -20.81
CA GLU A 58 -10.06 4.40 -21.33
C GLU A 58 -10.13 4.31 -22.86
N LEU A 59 -9.10 4.84 -23.49
CA LEU A 59 -8.86 4.68 -24.92
C LEU A 59 -7.53 3.97 -25.10
N ALA A 60 -7.50 2.89 -25.87
CA ALA A 60 -6.30 2.14 -26.15
C ALA A 60 -6.13 1.88 -27.64
N VAL A 61 -4.88 1.93 -28.11
CA VAL A 61 -4.48 1.56 -29.47
C VAL A 61 -3.32 0.57 -29.35
N SER A 62 -3.42 -0.54 -30.06
CA SER A 62 -2.35 -1.53 -30.11
C SER A 62 -2.17 -2.06 -31.53
N GLY A 63 -0.98 -2.49 -31.83
CA GLY A 63 -0.68 -3.12 -33.12
C GLY A 63 0.56 -3.99 -33.02
N ALA A 64 0.64 -4.95 -33.93
CA ALA A 64 1.77 -5.87 -34.04
C ALA A 64 2.14 -6.08 -35.50
N THR A 65 3.44 -6.16 -35.75
CA THR A 65 4.04 -6.66 -36.98
C THR A 65 4.95 -7.83 -36.65
N GLU A 66 5.62 -8.41 -37.63
CA GLU A 66 6.62 -9.47 -37.37
C GLU A 66 7.76 -8.99 -36.46
N THR A 67 8.06 -7.70 -36.44
CA THR A 67 9.21 -7.14 -35.74
C THR A 67 8.87 -6.12 -34.66
N THR A 68 7.63 -5.63 -34.63
CA THR A 68 7.25 -4.52 -33.75
C THR A 68 5.94 -4.83 -33.04
N ASN A 69 5.90 -4.63 -31.72
CA ASN A 69 4.66 -4.62 -30.94
C ASN A 69 4.55 -3.29 -30.22
N TYR A 70 3.36 -2.69 -30.24
CA TYR A 70 3.11 -1.49 -29.47
C TYR A 70 1.71 -1.49 -28.84
N TYR A 71 1.63 -0.83 -27.71
CA TYR A 71 0.39 -0.55 -27.00
C TYR A 71 0.49 0.84 -26.40
N LEU A 72 -0.51 1.66 -26.66
CA LEU A 72 -0.68 2.98 -26.06
C LEU A 72 -2.09 3.08 -25.50
N SER A 73 -2.24 3.49 -24.24
CA SER A 73 -3.55 3.84 -23.69
C SER A 73 -3.48 5.13 -22.88
N GLY A 74 -4.63 5.82 -22.84
CA GLY A 74 -4.91 6.95 -21.98
C GLY A 74 -6.20 6.72 -21.23
N GLY A 75 -6.22 7.02 -19.94
CA GLY A 75 -7.37 6.79 -19.08
C GLY A 75 -7.67 7.98 -18.19
N TYR A 76 -8.95 8.24 -17.98
CA TYR A 76 -9.50 9.14 -16.98
C TYR A 76 -10.38 8.34 -16.03
N TYR A 77 -10.17 8.55 -14.74
CA TYR A 77 -10.96 7.93 -13.69
C TYR A 77 -11.34 9.01 -12.69
N ASP A 78 -12.62 9.08 -12.35
CA ASP A 78 -13.17 10.00 -11.37
C ASP A 78 -14.13 9.24 -10.46
N GLN A 79 -13.93 9.38 -9.17
CA GLN A 79 -14.73 8.73 -8.14
C GLN A 79 -15.07 9.73 -7.05
N GLU A 80 -16.35 9.98 -6.88
CA GLU A 80 -16.86 10.59 -5.66
C GLU A 80 -16.87 9.57 -4.53
N GLY A 81 -16.46 9.99 -3.34
CA GLY A 81 -16.56 9.17 -2.14
C GLY A 81 -17.97 9.18 -1.58
N ILE A 82 -18.32 8.13 -0.86
CA ILE A 82 -19.57 8.10 -0.07
C ILE A 82 -19.55 9.12 1.08
N ALA A 83 -18.37 9.45 1.62
CA ALA A 83 -18.21 10.53 2.58
C ALA A 83 -18.11 11.88 1.83
N PRO A 84 -18.84 12.93 2.28
CA PRO A 84 -18.82 14.24 1.64
C PRO A 84 -17.40 14.81 1.53
N GLY A 85 -17.14 15.51 0.42
CA GLY A 85 -15.83 16.13 0.20
C GLY A 85 -14.69 15.18 -0.17
N SER A 86 -14.94 13.87 -0.22
CA SER A 86 -13.96 12.90 -0.72
C SER A 86 -14.11 12.74 -2.23
N VAL A 87 -13.03 13.04 -2.97
CA VAL A 87 -12.97 12.90 -4.43
C VAL A 87 -11.61 12.35 -4.83
N PHE A 88 -11.61 11.40 -5.76
CA PHE A 88 -10.42 10.82 -6.34
C PHE A 88 -10.47 10.93 -7.86
N GLU A 89 -9.61 11.76 -8.43
CA GLU A 89 -9.42 11.87 -9.88
C GLU A 89 -8.06 11.29 -10.27
N ARG A 90 -8.01 10.53 -11.37
CA ARG A 90 -6.77 9.98 -11.91
C ARG A 90 -6.73 10.10 -13.43
N TYR A 91 -5.64 10.63 -13.92
CA TYR A 91 -5.24 10.59 -15.32
C TYR A 91 -4.10 9.57 -15.46
N SER A 92 -4.23 8.64 -16.38
CA SER A 92 -3.24 7.58 -16.60
C SER A 92 -2.85 7.50 -18.07
N MET A 93 -1.58 7.20 -18.31
CA MET A 93 -1.04 6.91 -19.63
C MET A 93 -0.17 5.66 -19.53
N ARG A 94 -0.31 4.75 -20.49
CA ARG A 94 0.55 3.58 -20.62
C ARG A 94 1.10 3.51 -22.03
N PHE A 95 2.39 3.26 -22.14
CA PHE A 95 3.10 3.04 -23.38
C PHE A 95 3.99 1.82 -23.26
N ASN A 96 3.72 0.80 -24.09
CA ASN A 96 4.57 -0.37 -24.24
C ASN A 96 5.01 -0.45 -25.69
N PHE A 97 6.29 -0.68 -25.89
CA PHE A 97 6.87 -0.77 -27.21
C PHE A 97 7.96 -1.84 -27.20
N GLU A 98 7.93 -2.73 -28.20
CA GLU A 98 8.95 -3.74 -28.44
C GLU A 98 9.33 -3.74 -29.91
N GLN A 99 10.63 -3.81 -30.19
CA GLN A 99 11.16 -3.84 -31.54
C GLN A 99 12.26 -4.89 -31.67
N GLN A 100 12.11 -5.80 -32.64
CA GLN A 100 13.18 -6.68 -33.10
C GLN A 100 14.10 -5.86 -34.00
N MET A 101 15.21 -5.37 -33.46
CA MET A 101 16.18 -4.51 -34.18
C MET A 101 17.02 -5.31 -35.17
N SER A 102 17.30 -6.57 -34.83
CA SER A 102 18.05 -7.51 -35.66
C SER A 102 17.76 -8.94 -35.19
N LYS A 103 18.31 -9.96 -35.87
CA LYS A 103 18.11 -11.37 -35.47
C LYS A 103 18.66 -11.69 -34.07
N TRP A 104 19.53 -10.87 -33.54
CA TRP A 104 20.19 -11.08 -32.25
C TRP A 104 19.85 -10.03 -31.20
N LEU A 105 19.15 -8.94 -31.57
CA LEU A 105 18.82 -7.84 -30.67
C LEU A 105 17.34 -7.50 -30.74
N LYS A 106 16.64 -7.62 -29.60
CA LYS A 106 15.31 -7.08 -29.35
C LYS A 106 15.40 -6.06 -28.22
N MET A 107 14.73 -4.94 -28.37
CA MET A 107 14.67 -3.88 -27.36
C MET A 107 13.21 -3.47 -27.12
N GLY A 108 12.95 -2.98 -25.94
CA GLY A 108 11.61 -2.48 -25.65
C GLY A 108 11.56 -1.61 -24.39
N THR A 109 10.38 -1.02 -24.22
CA THR A 109 10.05 -0.21 -23.05
C THR A 109 8.61 -0.44 -22.62
N ASN A 110 8.39 -0.41 -21.31
CA ASN A 110 7.09 -0.40 -20.69
C ASN A 110 7.04 0.79 -19.74
N THR A 111 6.22 1.78 -20.05
CA THR A 111 6.11 3.01 -19.26
C THR A 111 4.67 3.26 -18.86
N MET A 112 4.47 3.55 -17.59
CA MET A 112 3.20 3.98 -17.04
C MET A 112 3.39 5.30 -16.30
N PHE A 113 2.50 6.24 -16.55
CA PHE A 113 2.44 7.51 -15.84
C PHE A 113 1.03 7.72 -15.28
N ASN A 114 0.94 8.19 -14.02
CA ASN A 114 -0.31 8.54 -13.38
C ASN A 114 -0.19 9.91 -12.71
N TYR A 115 -1.21 10.73 -12.88
CA TYR A 115 -1.46 11.90 -12.06
C TYR A 115 -2.76 11.68 -11.28
N GLN A 116 -2.73 11.95 -9.98
CA GLN A 116 -3.87 11.81 -9.08
C GLN A 116 -4.11 13.15 -8.36
N ASN A 117 -5.38 13.56 -8.31
CA ASN A 117 -5.85 14.68 -7.50
C ASN A 117 -6.86 14.13 -6.49
N ILE A 118 -6.55 14.28 -5.21
CA ILE A 118 -7.30 13.65 -4.12
C ILE A 118 -7.78 14.75 -3.18
N LYS A 119 -9.08 14.84 -2.97
CA LYS A 119 -9.65 15.49 -1.80
C LYS A 119 -10.08 14.40 -0.82
N GLN A 120 -9.78 14.59 0.43
CA GLN A 120 -10.05 13.58 1.45
C GLN A 120 -10.82 14.20 2.61
N ALA A 121 -11.92 13.56 3.02
CA ALA A 121 -12.50 13.82 4.31
C ALA A 121 -11.58 13.24 5.40
N ASP A 122 -11.47 13.92 6.53
CA ASP A 122 -10.78 13.35 7.69
C ASP A 122 -11.63 12.20 8.27
N GLU A 123 -11.18 10.98 8.07
CA GLU A 123 -11.85 9.76 8.54
C GLU A 123 -11.10 9.09 9.72
N GLY A 124 -9.94 9.64 10.10
CA GLY A 124 -9.01 8.97 11.01
C GLY A 124 -9.25 9.23 12.49
N ALA A 125 -10.02 10.24 12.85
CA ALA A 125 -10.26 10.58 14.25
C ALA A 125 -11.59 9.99 14.77
N TYR A 126 -11.58 9.38 15.93
CA TYR A 126 -12.79 9.01 16.68
C TYR A 126 -13.44 10.25 17.32
N THR A 127 -13.68 11.27 16.51
CA THR A 127 -14.31 12.52 16.92
C THR A 127 -15.66 12.67 16.23
N LEU A 128 -16.58 13.40 16.87
CA LEU A 128 -17.90 13.63 16.30
C LEU A 128 -17.90 14.45 14.99
N VAL A 129 -16.76 14.98 14.59
CA VAL A 129 -16.61 15.78 13.37
C VAL A 129 -16.31 14.95 12.13
N THR A 130 -15.93 13.67 12.26
CA THR A 130 -15.71 12.82 11.10
C THR A 130 -17.02 12.22 10.60
N PRO A 131 -17.23 12.05 9.28
CA PRO A 131 -18.48 11.53 8.73
C PRO A 131 -18.94 10.20 9.35
N ILE A 132 -18.03 9.24 9.46
CA ILE A 132 -18.34 7.90 10.00
C ILE A 132 -18.71 7.97 11.48
N SER A 133 -18.03 8.77 12.28
CA SER A 133 -18.34 8.96 13.69
C SER A 133 -19.65 9.73 13.87
N ALA A 134 -19.87 10.76 13.06
CA ALA A 134 -21.11 11.54 13.08
C ALA A 134 -22.32 10.66 12.78
N ALA A 135 -22.25 9.83 11.75
CA ALA A 135 -23.32 8.91 11.38
C ALA A 135 -23.75 7.98 12.53
N ARG A 136 -22.83 7.67 13.44
CA ARG A 136 -23.08 6.72 14.56
C ARG A 136 -23.44 7.39 15.87
N PHE A 137 -22.88 8.57 16.15
CA PHE A 137 -22.90 9.15 17.49
C PHE A 137 -23.68 10.45 17.59
N MET A 138 -24.00 11.11 16.46
CA MET A 138 -24.83 12.31 16.47
C MET A 138 -26.27 11.98 16.85
N LEU A 139 -26.87 12.85 17.62
CA LEU A 139 -28.25 12.64 18.08
C LEU A 139 -29.25 13.03 16.99
N PRO A 140 -30.34 12.26 16.81
CA PRO A 140 -31.29 12.45 15.71
C PRO A 140 -32.04 13.77 15.72
N TYR A 141 -32.12 14.45 16.87
CA TYR A 141 -32.75 15.77 16.98
C TYR A 141 -31.77 16.94 16.72
N TRP A 142 -30.52 16.70 16.33
CA TRP A 142 -29.61 17.73 15.89
C TRP A 142 -29.60 17.79 14.35
N ASN A 143 -30.02 18.94 13.80
CA ASN A 143 -30.10 19.11 12.36
C ASN A 143 -28.86 19.80 11.80
N PRO A 144 -28.12 19.16 10.88
CA PRO A 144 -26.97 19.80 10.25
C PRO A 144 -27.32 20.90 9.25
N PHE A 145 -28.63 21.04 8.89
CA PHE A 145 -29.10 22.02 7.92
C PHE A 145 -30.09 23.00 8.53
N ARG A 146 -30.11 24.20 7.98
CA ARG A 146 -31.17 25.19 8.24
C ARG A 146 -32.40 24.89 7.40
N ALA A 147 -33.47 25.64 7.65
CA ALA A 147 -34.71 25.48 6.91
C ALA A 147 -34.59 25.84 5.39
N ASP A 148 -33.61 26.61 5.00
CA ASP A 148 -33.31 26.96 3.62
C ASP A 148 -32.39 25.95 2.92
N GLY A 149 -31.97 24.89 3.62
CA GLY A 149 -31.07 23.85 3.12
C GLY A 149 -29.57 24.18 3.23
N SER A 150 -29.20 25.35 3.71
CA SER A 150 -27.81 25.69 4.00
C SER A 150 -27.33 24.99 5.28
N LEU A 151 -26.00 24.83 5.44
CA LEU A 151 -25.44 24.23 6.64
C LEU A 151 -25.74 25.09 7.88
N ALA A 152 -26.16 24.42 8.95
CA ALA A 152 -26.25 25.05 10.25
C ALA A 152 -24.84 25.29 10.79
N SER A 153 -24.57 26.51 11.25
CA SER A 153 -23.24 26.95 11.64
C SER A 153 -23.16 27.22 13.15
N ILE A 154 -22.02 26.84 13.70
CA ILE A 154 -21.67 27.25 15.07
C ILE A 154 -21.36 28.75 15.14
N ASN A 155 -20.90 29.36 14.04
CA ASN A 155 -20.52 30.76 13.98
C ASN A 155 -21.69 31.72 14.23
N ASP A 156 -22.89 31.37 13.80
CA ASP A 156 -24.11 32.19 13.97
C ASP A 156 -25.11 31.60 14.97
N GLY A 157 -24.74 30.50 15.63
CA GLY A 157 -25.58 29.81 16.62
C GLY A 157 -26.73 29.02 16.03
N SER A 158 -26.81 28.80 14.72
CA SER A 158 -27.84 27.97 14.09
C SER A 158 -27.57 26.47 14.32
N TRP A 159 -26.35 26.06 14.55
CA TRP A 159 -26.02 24.71 15.02
C TRP A 159 -26.33 24.58 16.50
N THR A 160 -27.23 23.68 16.81
CA THR A 160 -27.73 23.45 18.21
C THR A 160 -27.25 22.14 18.82
N GLY A 161 -26.49 21.37 18.06
CA GLY A 161 -25.90 20.10 18.52
C GLY A 161 -24.69 20.30 19.42
N GLN A 162 -24.27 19.22 20.05
CA GLN A 162 -23.04 19.21 20.84
C GLN A 162 -21.82 19.17 19.89
N GLY A 163 -20.78 19.89 20.26
CA GLY A 163 -19.57 19.98 19.44
C GLY A 163 -19.81 20.79 18.15
N GLN A 164 -19.25 20.33 17.05
CA GLN A 164 -19.28 21.00 15.77
C GLN A 164 -20.21 20.27 14.80
N ASN A 165 -20.79 20.99 13.83
CA ASN A 165 -21.48 20.38 12.70
C ASN A 165 -20.45 19.66 11.81
N PRO A 166 -20.52 18.33 11.64
CA PRO A 166 -19.52 17.57 10.87
C PRO A 166 -19.39 18.01 9.42
N LEU A 167 -20.49 18.42 8.79
CA LEU A 167 -20.48 18.87 7.41
C LEU A 167 -19.81 20.24 7.26
N GLU A 168 -20.09 21.15 8.19
CA GLU A 168 -19.41 22.46 8.25
C GLU A 168 -17.91 22.31 8.54
N TRP A 169 -17.53 21.36 9.40
CA TRP A 169 -16.13 21.05 9.69
C TRP A 169 -15.36 20.67 8.45
N LEU A 170 -15.91 19.83 7.56
CA LEU A 170 -15.24 19.39 6.33
C LEU A 170 -14.97 20.55 5.36
N GLU A 171 -15.91 21.51 5.28
CA GLU A 171 -15.73 22.69 4.43
C GLU A 171 -14.62 23.62 4.94
N ASN A 172 -14.50 23.73 6.26
CA ASN A 172 -13.55 24.65 6.90
C ASN A 172 -12.19 24.03 7.20
N ASN A 173 -12.03 22.72 6.96
CA ASN A 173 -10.78 21.98 7.18
C ASN A 173 -10.40 21.11 5.95
N PRO A 174 -10.17 21.72 4.78
CA PRO A 174 -9.88 20.97 3.56
C PRO A 174 -8.52 20.27 3.62
N LEU A 175 -8.51 18.99 3.18
CA LEU A 175 -7.33 18.17 3.01
C LEU A 175 -7.21 17.72 1.54
N LYS A 176 -6.09 18.02 0.91
CA LYS A 176 -5.86 17.76 -0.52
C LYS A 176 -4.48 17.17 -0.77
N TYR A 177 -4.41 16.24 -1.72
CA TYR A 177 -3.14 15.68 -2.20
C TYR A 177 -3.10 15.69 -3.72
N LYS A 178 -1.90 15.89 -4.26
CA LYS A 178 -1.58 15.64 -5.66
C LYS A 178 -0.45 14.64 -5.70
N LYS A 179 -0.61 13.58 -6.49
CA LYS A 179 0.39 12.53 -6.62
C LYS A 179 0.73 12.29 -8.08
N TYR A 180 2.02 12.29 -8.37
CA TYR A 180 2.59 11.88 -9.66
C TYR A 180 3.29 10.55 -9.44
N LYS A 181 3.05 9.59 -10.31
CA LYS A 181 3.75 8.31 -10.30
C LYS A 181 4.14 7.91 -11.71
N MET A 182 5.42 7.58 -11.89
CA MET A 182 5.95 7.05 -13.14
C MET A 182 6.68 5.75 -12.85
N ILE A 183 6.34 4.71 -13.59
CA ILE A 183 7.11 3.47 -13.64
C ILE A 183 7.52 3.28 -15.09
N SER A 184 8.83 3.24 -15.33
CA SER A 184 9.38 3.04 -16.67
C SER A 184 10.43 1.95 -16.64
N THR A 185 10.29 1.00 -17.54
CA THR A 185 11.24 -0.10 -17.72
C THR A 185 11.73 -0.07 -19.15
N VAL A 186 13.05 -0.10 -19.35
CA VAL A 186 13.68 -0.34 -20.64
C VAL A 186 14.43 -1.66 -20.58
N PHE A 187 14.41 -2.43 -21.65
CA PHE A 187 15.09 -3.70 -21.70
C PHE A 187 15.71 -3.98 -23.06
N ALA A 188 16.74 -4.83 -23.06
CA ALA A 188 17.35 -5.38 -24.26
C ALA A 188 17.56 -6.89 -24.08
N ASP A 189 17.14 -7.66 -25.08
CA ASP A 189 17.39 -9.10 -25.21
C ASP A 189 18.46 -9.29 -26.28
N LEU A 190 19.58 -9.90 -25.88
CA LEU A 190 20.67 -10.25 -26.77
C LEU A 190 20.73 -11.77 -26.93
N THR A 191 20.45 -12.26 -28.13
CA THR A 191 20.55 -13.68 -28.48
C THR A 191 21.94 -13.97 -29.06
N PHE A 192 22.81 -14.59 -28.25
CA PHE A 192 24.19 -14.88 -28.68
C PHE A 192 24.31 -16.15 -29.51
N TYR A 193 23.63 -17.19 -29.12
CA TYR A 193 23.68 -18.49 -29.78
C TYR A 193 22.33 -19.19 -29.62
N ARG A 194 21.70 -19.57 -30.73
CA ARG A 194 20.39 -20.24 -30.80
C ARG A 194 19.44 -19.83 -29.68
N ASN A 195 19.50 -20.52 -28.52
CA ASN A 195 18.58 -20.35 -27.39
C ASN A 195 19.29 -19.75 -26.14
N LEU A 196 20.48 -19.16 -26.30
CA LEU A 196 21.17 -18.45 -25.25
C LEU A 196 20.82 -16.96 -25.33
N VAL A 197 20.00 -16.50 -24.38
CA VAL A 197 19.50 -15.12 -24.36
C VAL A 197 19.98 -14.42 -23.09
N PHE A 198 20.67 -13.32 -23.27
CA PHE A 198 20.95 -12.38 -22.20
C PHE A 198 19.94 -11.24 -22.26
N ARG A 199 19.22 -11.03 -21.15
CA ARG A 199 18.34 -9.86 -20.96
C ARG A 199 18.94 -8.94 -19.93
N THR A 200 19.04 -7.66 -20.26
CA THR A 200 19.28 -6.58 -19.32
C THR A 200 18.04 -5.69 -19.27
N GLN A 201 17.61 -5.34 -18.06
CA GLN A 201 16.43 -4.54 -17.82
C GLN A 201 16.74 -3.50 -16.75
N PHE A 202 16.47 -2.24 -17.07
CA PHE A 202 16.56 -1.13 -16.12
C PHE A 202 15.17 -0.52 -15.91
N ALA A 203 14.77 -0.40 -14.65
CA ALA A 203 13.50 0.20 -14.30
C ALA A 203 13.68 1.35 -13.32
N VAL A 204 12.82 2.36 -13.48
CA VAL A 204 12.70 3.53 -12.61
C VAL A 204 11.26 3.55 -12.08
N ASP A 205 11.11 3.59 -10.75
CA ASP A 205 9.84 3.89 -10.05
C ASP A 205 9.99 5.24 -9.37
N PHE A 206 9.33 6.25 -9.90
CA PHE A 206 9.34 7.61 -9.36
C PHE A 206 7.97 7.98 -8.84
N SER A 207 7.92 8.57 -7.65
CA SER A 207 6.70 9.15 -7.09
C SER A 207 6.98 10.50 -6.46
N HIS A 208 6.06 11.45 -6.68
CA HIS A 208 6.06 12.77 -6.04
C HIS A 208 4.67 13.04 -5.50
N THR A 209 4.57 13.31 -4.20
CA THR A 209 3.30 13.60 -3.54
C THR A 209 3.38 14.94 -2.85
N THR A 210 2.44 15.84 -3.12
CA THR A 210 2.27 17.08 -2.37
C THR A 210 0.98 17.04 -1.57
N GLY A 211 1.05 17.43 -0.31
CA GLY A 211 -0.10 17.54 0.59
C GLY A 211 -0.38 19.00 0.95
N PHE A 212 -1.65 19.28 1.15
CA PHE A 212 -2.12 20.57 1.61
C PHE A 212 -3.27 20.35 2.60
N SER A 213 -3.15 20.95 3.78
CA SER A 213 -4.25 21.04 4.75
C SER A 213 -4.38 22.46 5.25
N GLN A 214 -5.60 22.84 5.61
CA GLN A 214 -5.91 24.17 6.11
C GLN A 214 -7.03 24.09 7.14
N SER A 215 -7.00 24.99 8.12
CA SER A 215 -8.12 25.29 9.00
C SER A 215 -8.44 26.78 8.89
N PHE A 216 -9.69 27.10 8.57
CA PHE A 216 -10.07 28.50 8.32
C PHE A 216 -10.24 29.27 9.65
N PRO A 217 -9.66 30.50 9.76
CA PRO A 217 -9.78 31.31 10.97
C PRO A 217 -11.18 31.84 11.24
N ASP A 218 -11.99 32.02 10.17
CA ASP A 218 -13.37 32.51 10.28
C ASP A 218 -14.34 31.48 10.86
N TYR A 219 -13.87 30.22 11.01
CA TYR A 219 -14.63 29.16 11.65
C TYR A 219 -14.39 29.20 13.16
N LEU A 220 -15.45 29.46 13.94
CA LEU A 220 -15.36 29.70 15.39
C LEU A 220 -14.59 28.64 16.20
N PRO A 221 -14.70 27.32 15.89
CA PRO A 221 -13.91 26.31 16.60
C PRO A 221 -12.40 26.49 16.47
N ASN A 222 -11.91 27.18 15.45
CA ASN A 222 -10.51 27.51 15.26
C ASN A 222 -10.10 28.77 16.04
N GLN A 223 -11.00 29.35 16.84
CA GLN A 223 -10.76 30.47 17.78
C GLN A 223 -10.14 31.72 17.13
N GLY A 224 -10.45 31.99 15.86
CA GLY A 224 -9.88 33.10 15.09
C GLY A 224 -8.43 32.88 14.67
N GLU A 225 -7.89 31.69 14.91
CA GLU A 225 -6.53 31.32 14.49
C GLU A 225 -6.59 30.23 13.42
N GLY A 226 -6.45 30.61 12.17
CA GLY A 226 -6.28 29.65 11.10
C GLY A 226 -4.93 28.97 11.13
N SER A 227 -4.85 27.85 10.44
CA SER A 227 -3.58 27.14 10.22
C SER A 227 -3.49 26.64 8.79
N ALA A 228 -2.29 26.50 8.28
CA ALA A 228 -2.02 25.88 6.99
C ALA A 228 -0.81 24.97 7.10
N ALA A 229 -0.86 23.83 6.41
CA ALA A 229 0.29 22.94 6.27
C ALA A 229 0.51 22.54 4.82
N ARG A 230 1.78 22.40 4.46
CA ARG A 230 2.26 21.88 3.18
C ARG A 230 3.22 20.74 3.44
N SER A 231 3.11 19.71 2.63
CA SER A 231 4.06 18.60 2.64
C SER A 231 4.48 18.22 1.22
N SER A 232 5.69 17.73 1.08
CA SER A 232 6.18 17.06 -0.11
C SER A 232 6.84 15.75 0.29
N ALA A 233 6.62 14.71 -0.50
CA ALA A 233 7.30 13.44 -0.35
C ALA A 233 7.68 12.93 -1.74
N ASP A 234 8.97 12.62 -1.88
CA ASP A 234 9.57 12.07 -3.09
C ASP A 234 10.04 10.65 -2.85
N GLY A 235 9.85 9.80 -3.84
CA GLY A 235 10.36 8.44 -3.82
C GLY A 235 10.98 8.11 -5.17
N LEU A 236 12.19 7.56 -5.16
CA LEU A 236 12.91 7.10 -6.34
C LEU A 236 13.40 5.68 -6.11
N GLY A 237 12.89 4.74 -6.89
CA GLY A 237 13.38 3.37 -6.96
C GLY A 237 14.09 3.11 -8.28
N LEU A 238 15.30 2.58 -8.21
CA LEU A 238 16.08 2.14 -9.36
C LEU A 238 16.27 0.64 -9.30
N HIS A 239 16.04 -0.06 -10.41
CA HIS A 239 16.20 -1.51 -10.49
C HIS A 239 16.97 -1.88 -11.74
N LEU A 240 18.00 -2.68 -11.59
CA LEU A 240 18.73 -3.30 -12.68
C LEU A 240 18.65 -4.82 -12.54
N THR A 241 18.10 -5.49 -13.54
CA THR A 241 18.02 -6.94 -13.58
C THR A 241 18.74 -7.45 -14.82
N ASN A 242 19.67 -8.37 -14.64
CA ASN A 242 20.37 -9.05 -15.71
C ASN A 242 20.12 -10.54 -15.61
N THR A 243 19.69 -11.17 -16.70
CA THR A 243 19.47 -12.62 -16.74
C THR A 243 20.11 -13.24 -17.95
N LEU A 244 20.69 -14.42 -17.77
CA LEU A 244 21.20 -15.26 -18.85
C LEU A 244 20.40 -16.55 -18.84
N THR A 245 19.64 -16.80 -19.89
CA THR A 245 18.81 -17.99 -20.05
C THR A 245 19.30 -18.85 -21.18
N TYR A 246 19.45 -20.14 -20.93
CA TYR A 246 19.80 -21.13 -21.94
C TYR A 246 18.81 -22.28 -21.94
N ARG A 247 18.15 -22.49 -23.08
CA ARG A 247 17.17 -23.57 -23.28
C ARG A 247 17.61 -24.51 -24.38
N PHE A 248 17.53 -25.80 -24.14
CA PHE A 248 17.80 -26.79 -25.17
C PHE A 248 17.00 -28.07 -24.93
N ASN A 249 16.74 -28.77 -26.01
CA ASN A 249 16.06 -30.07 -26.03
C ASN A 249 17.00 -31.09 -26.66
N LEU A 250 17.05 -32.28 -26.06
CA LEU A 250 17.75 -33.44 -26.58
C LEU A 250 16.74 -34.54 -26.92
N ASP A 251 16.79 -35.03 -28.15
CA ASP A 251 15.97 -36.13 -28.66
C ASP A 251 14.45 -35.94 -28.49
N ASN A 252 13.96 -34.72 -28.37
CA ASN A 252 12.55 -34.35 -28.07
C ASN A 252 12.00 -35.01 -26.79
N ILE A 253 12.86 -35.44 -25.89
CA ILE A 253 12.51 -36.16 -24.67
C ILE A 253 13.02 -35.40 -23.44
N HIS A 254 14.18 -34.74 -23.57
CA HIS A 254 14.86 -34.06 -22.49
C HIS A 254 14.85 -32.56 -22.70
N ASP A 255 14.05 -31.81 -21.95
CA ASP A 255 14.05 -30.36 -21.98
C ASP A 255 14.80 -29.79 -20.79
N PHE A 256 15.73 -28.88 -21.07
CA PHE A 256 16.53 -28.19 -20.08
C PHE A 256 16.32 -26.68 -20.21
N ASN A 257 16.16 -26.01 -19.07
CA ASN A 257 16.14 -24.57 -18.99
C ASN A 257 17.01 -24.12 -17.81
N PHE A 258 18.09 -23.39 -18.10
CA PHE A 258 18.98 -22.82 -17.10
C PHE A 258 18.86 -21.32 -17.12
N LEU A 259 18.81 -20.72 -15.93
CA LEU A 259 18.79 -19.28 -15.75
C LEU A 259 19.81 -18.89 -14.68
N LEU A 260 20.63 -17.90 -15.01
CA LEU A 260 21.49 -17.19 -14.06
C LEU A 260 21.03 -15.73 -14.02
N GLY A 261 20.99 -15.13 -12.86
CA GLY A 261 20.51 -13.76 -12.70
C GLY A 261 21.29 -12.96 -11.68
N HIS A 262 21.32 -11.67 -11.93
CA HIS A 262 21.81 -10.64 -11.03
C HIS A 262 20.75 -9.55 -10.97
N GLU A 263 20.50 -9.02 -9.76
CA GLU A 263 19.57 -7.93 -9.51
C GLU A 263 20.21 -6.92 -8.58
N TRP A 264 20.03 -5.65 -8.89
CA TRP A 264 20.36 -4.52 -8.03
C TRP A 264 19.15 -3.62 -7.90
N GLN A 265 18.86 -3.19 -6.67
CA GLN A 265 17.79 -2.29 -6.34
C GLN A 265 18.33 -1.20 -5.42
N ASP A 266 17.87 0.02 -5.64
CA ASP A 266 18.17 1.16 -4.81
C ASP A 266 16.92 2.01 -4.64
N TYR A 267 16.60 2.36 -3.40
CA TYR A 267 15.45 3.18 -3.05
C TYR A 267 15.89 4.37 -2.23
N HIS A 268 15.49 5.54 -2.70
CA HIS A 268 15.63 6.79 -1.97
C HIS A 268 14.24 7.38 -1.72
N THR A 269 14.00 7.81 -0.48
CA THR A 269 12.80 8.56 -0.13
C THR A 269 13.19 9.80 0.65
N GLU A 270 12.57 10.92 0.31
CA GLU A 270 12.75 12.19 1.02
C GLU A 270 11.39 12.83 1.24
N SER A 271 11.20 13.43 2.40
CA SER A 271 9.99 14.18 2.69
C SER A 271 10.26 15.39 3.56
N PHE A 272 9.45 16.43 3.36
CA PHE A 272 9.39 17.54 4.29
C PHE A 272 7.94 17.98 4.51
N SER A 273 7.68 18.54 5.66
CA SER A 273 6.43 19.23 5.95
C SER A 273 6.69 20.51 6.73
N VAL A 274 5.85 21.50 6.48
CA VAL A 274 5.84 22.76 7.21
C VAL A 274 4.40 23.12 7.54
N SER A 275 4.17 23.56 8.75
CA SER A 275 2.89 24.10 9.18
C SER A 275 3.07 25.43 9.87
N THR A 276 2.07 26.30 9.71
CA THR A 276 2.01 27.60 10.37
C THR A 276 0.60 27.83 10.91
N ALA A 277 0.51 28.63 11.96
CA ALA A 277 -0.77 29.09 12.52
C ALA A 277 -0.81 30.62 12.58
N GLY A 278 -1.99 31.15 12.93
CA GLY A 278 -2.21 32.58 13.04
C GLY A 278 -2.56 33.24 11.72
N GLN A 279 -3.09 32.49 10.73
CA GLN A 279 -3.77 33.08 9.59
C GLN A 279 -5.03 33.80 10.11
N THR A 280 -5.23 35.02 9.64
CA THR A 280 -6.32 35.87 10.12
C THR A 280 -7.46 36.04 9.11
N ASN A 281 -7.33 35.45 7.93
CA ASN A 281 -8.30 35.57 6.85
C ASN A 281 -8.32 34.29 6.00
N SER A 282 -9.52 33.78 5.73
CA SER A 282 -9.73 32.53 4.94
C SER A 282 -9.30 32.65 3.47
N LEU A 283 -9.07 33.85 2.96
CA LEU A 283 -8.50 34.07 1.62
C LEU A 283 -6.97 33.95 1.60
N LEU A 284 -6.30 33.99 2.76
CA LEU A 284 -4.86 33.88 2.91
C LEU A 284 -4.51 32.42 3.25
N THR A 285 -4.51 31.56 2.26
CA THR A 285 -4.47 30.11 2.42
C THR A 285 -3.07 29.50 2.47
N ASP A 286 -2.01 30.28 2.26
CA ASP A 286 -0.65 29.73 2.20
C ASP A 286 0.03 29.74 3.57
N VAL A 287 0.99 28.81 3.78
CA VAL A 287 1.78 28.71 5.00
C VAL A 287 2.56 29.99 5.30
N SER A 288 2.93 30.77 4.27
CA SER A 288 3.62 32.06 4.43
C SER A 288 2.75 33.15 5.07
N ASN A 289 1.44 32.97 5.16
CA ASN A 289 0.50 33.94 5.72
C ASN A 289 0.25 33.74 7.23
N GLY A 290 0.85 32.74 7.85
CA GLY A 290 0.79 32.55 9.28
C GLY A 290 1.71 33.51 10.03
N THR A 291 1.28 33.99 11.18
CA THR A 291 2.04 34.91 12.04
C THR A 291 2.92 34.19 13.05
N ARG A 292 2.62 32.91 13.30
CA ARG A 292 3.42 32.04 14.18
C ARG A 292 3.85 30.81 13.42
N ALA A 293 5.15 30.60 13.30
CA ALA A 293 5.65 29.27 12.99
C ALA A 293 5.24 28.38 14.16
N THR A 294 4.21 27.57 13.99
CA THR A 294 4.06 26.40 14.84
C THR A 294 5.24 25.53 14.47
N SER A 295 6.07 25.22 15.42
CA SER A 295 7.40 24.60 15.30
C SER A 295 7.38 23.16 14.74
N TRP A 296 6.54 22.89 13.78
CA TRP A 296 6.43 21.60 13.11
C TRP A 296 6.98 21.70 11.69
N THR A 297 8.29 21.89 11.60
CA THR A 297 9.02 21.50 10.41
C THR A 297 9.50 20.08 10.64
N SER A 298 9.17 19.18 9.74
CA SER A 298 9.65 17.81 9.75
C SER A 298 10.33 17.53 8.42
N THR A 299 11.51 16.95 8.50
CA THR A 299 12.23 16.42 7.34
C THR A 299 12.61 14.97 7.62
N SER A 300 12.56 14.14 6.59
CA SER A 300 12.97 12.75 6.67
C SER A 300 13.61 12.34 5.35
N ALA A 301 14.72 11.62 5.42
CA ALA A 301 15.32 10.97 4.27
C ALA A 301 15.68 9.53 4.64
N SER A 302 15.52 8.61 3.71
CA SER A 302 15.78 7.20 3.95
C SER A 302 16.23 6.50 2.67
N ASP A 303 17.29 5.71 2.78
CA ASP A 303 17.88 4.94 1.69
C ASP A 303 17.84 3.45 2.01
N TYR A 304 17.65 2.66 0.95
CA TYR A 304 17.67 1.22 1.03
C TYR A 304 18.22 0.63 -0.26
N SER A 305 19.18 -0.27 -0.15
CA SER A 305 19.76 -0.96 -1.30
C SER A 305 19.76 -2.47 -1.11
N ARG A 306 19.56 -3.20 -2.20
CA ARG A 306 19.65 -4.66 -2.25
C ARG A 306 20.40 -5.12 -3.50
N VAL A 307 21.24 -6.14 -3.33
CA VAL A 307 21.92 -6.85 -4.43
C VAL A 307 21.64 -8.33 -4.30
N SER A 308 21.35 -8.98 -5.42
CA SER A 308 20.98 -10.39 -5.44
C SER A 308 21.66 -11.12 -6.59
N PHE A 309 22.04 -12.37 -6.36
CA PHE A 309 22.48 -13.32 -7.38
C PHE A 309 21.64 -14.58 -7.27
N PHE A 310 21.17 -15.11 -8.37
CA PHE A 310 20.34 -16.28 -8.37
C PHE A 310 20.58 -17.18 -9.58
N GLY A 311 20.29 -18.46 -9.40
CA GLY A 311 20.34 -19.46 -10.44
C GLY A 311 19.18 -20.42 -10.33
N ARG A 312 18.69 -20.91 -11.46
CA ARG A 312 17.63 -21.89 -11.56
C ARG A 312 17.91 -22.86 -12.68
N GLY A 313 17.71 -24.13 -12.41
CA GLY A 313 17.75 -25.22 -13.39
C GLY A 313 16.45 -25.98 -13.39
N GLU A 314 15.85 -26.12 -14.56
CA GLU A 314 14.62 -26.87 -14.80
C GLU A 314 14.94 -28.00 -15.76
N TYR A 315 14.39 -29.18 -15.48
CA TYR A 315 14.49 -30.36 -16.31
C TYR A 315 13.13 -31.02 -16.48
N ASN A 316 12.75 -31.30 -17.71
CA ASN A 316 11.57 -32.06 -18.05
C ASN A 316 11.98 -33.32 -18.85
N PHE A 317 11.54 -34.48 -18.40
CA PHE A 317 11.71 -35.73 -19.08
C PHE A 317 10.39 -36.24 -19.64
N ALA A 318 10.29 -36.26 -20.96
CA ALA A 318 9.16 -36.85 -21.73
C ALA A 318 7.78 -36.34 -21.29
N ASP A 319 7.66 -35.10 -20.81
CA ASP A 319 6.44 -34.52 -20.23
C ASP A 319 5.86 -35.33 -19.05
N ARG A 320 6.70 -36.15 -18.40
CA ARG A 320 6.32 -36.99 -17.27
C ARG A 320 6.93 -36.53 -15.96
N TYR A 321 8.24 -36.21 -15.96
CA TYR A 321 8.97 -35.85 -14.76
C TYR A 321 9.57 -34.46 -14.90
N TYR A 322 9.16 -33.57 -14.02
CA TYR A 322 9.63 -32.20 -13.99
C TYR A 322 10.42 -32.01 -12.70
N THR A 323 11.59 -31.44 -12.81
CA THR A 323 12.45 -31.11 -11.65
C THR A 323 12.92 -29.69 -11.78
N GLU A 324 12.88 -28.95 -10.67
CA GLU A 324 13.41 -27.61 -10.56
C GLU A 324 14.36 -27.51 -9.35
N VAL A 325 15.47 -26.86 -9.52
CA VAL A 325 16.40 -26.50 -8.43
C VAL A 325 16.71 -25.01 -8.57
N SER A 326 16.55 -24.26 -7.50
CA SER A 326 16.90 -22.84 -7.46
C SER A 326 17.73 -22.49 -6.23
N VAL A 327 18.62 -21.53 -6.41
CA VAL A 327 19.43 -20.95 -5.34
C VAL A 327 19.46 -19.44 -5.53
N ARG A 328 19.36 -18.68 -4.43
CA ARG A 328 19.43 -17.22 -4.41
C ARG A 328 20.25 -16.76 -3.21
N THR A 329 21.07 -15.76 -3.42
CA THR A 329 21.71 -15.02 -2.33
C THR A 329 21.37 -13.55 -2.45
N ASP A 330 20.93 -12.96 -1.34
CA ASP A 330 20.47 -11.58 -1.25
C ASP A 330 21.27 -10.83 -0.20
N GLY A 331 21.83 -9.68 -0.57
CA GLY A 331 22.46 -8.73 0.34
C GLY A 331 21.57 -7.50 0.53
N SER A 332 21.25 -7.14 1.78
CA SER A 332 20.40 -6.01 2.13
C SER A 332 21.15 -4.99 3.00
N SER A 333 21.00 -3.71 2.69
CA SER A 333 21.55 -2.61 3.50
C SER A 333 20.87 -2.46 4.86
N ARG A 334 19.72 -3.11 5.09
CA ARG A 334 18.98 -3.09 6.37
C ARG A 334 19.68 -3.86 7.47
N PHE A 335 20.63 -4.74 7.12
CA PHE A 335 21.39 -5.55 8.07
C PHE A 335 22.83 -5.07 8.23
N GLY A 336 23.41 -5.38 9.37
CA GLY A 336 24.80 -5.09 9.70
C GLY A 336 25.79 -5.78 8.77
N LYS A 337 27.03 -5.30 8.75
CA LYS A 337 28.07 -5.74 7.80
C LYS A 337 28.27 -7.25 7.78
N ASN A 338 28.17 -7.92 8.94
CA ASN A 338 28.47 -9.35 9.07
C ASN A 338 27.30 -10.27 8.66
N ASN A 339 26.06 -9.75 8.68
CA ASN A 339 24.83 -10.53 8.49
C ASN A 339 24.00 -10.03 7.28
N ARG A 340 24.63 -9.26 6.42
CA ARG A 340 23.97 -8.61 5.28
C ARG A 340 23.44 -9.59 4.25
N TRP A 341 24.12 -10.73 4.08
CA TRP A 341 23.83 -11.73 3.05
C TRP A 341 23.03 -12.91 3.60
N GLY A 342 21.86 -13.19 2.98
CA GLY A 342 21.09 -14.41 3.15
C GLY A 342 21.25 -15.33 1.95
N VAL A 343 21.19 -16.64 2.18
CA VAL A 343 21.22 -17.67 1.11
C VAL A 343 19.96 -18.51 1.22
N PHE A 344 19.24 -18.64 0.12
CA PHE A 344 17.97 -19.34 0.04
C PHE A 344 18.00 -20.33 -1.12
N GLY A 345 17.33 -21.46 -0.98
CA GLY A 345 17.27 -22.45 -2.03
C GLY A 345 15.96 -23.22 -2.01
N ALA A 346 15.57 -23.73 -3.16
CA ALA A 346 14.40 -24.58 -3.28
C ALA A 346 14.62 -25.70 -4.29
N VAL A 347 13.95 -26.82 -4.05
CA VAL A 347 13.83 -27.94 -4.97
C VAL A 347 12.36 -28.28 -5.18
N GLY A 348 11.97 -28.52 -6.40
CA GLY A 348 10.64 -28.97 -6.81
C GLY A 348 10.73 -30.21 -7.69
N PHE A 349 9.80 -31.10 -7.52
CA PHE A 349 9.60 -32.27 -8.36
C PHE A 349 8.12 -32.44 -8.65
N MET A 350 7.75 -32.69 -9.93
CA MET A 350 6.39 -33.01 -10.31
C MET A 350 6.40 -34.24 -11.21
N TRP A 351 5.52 -35.17 -10.90
CA TRP A 351 5.25 -36.35 -11.71
C TRP A 351 3.88 -36.20 -12.38
N ASN A 352 3.87 -36.22 -13.69
CA ASN A 352 2.65 -36.24 -14.49
C ASN A 352 2.24 -37.70 -14.72
N ILE A 353 1.52 -38.25 -13.77
CA ILE A 353 1.11 -39.67 -13.73
C ILE A 353 0.26 -40.00 -14.92
N ARG A 354 -0.59 -39.09 -15.39
CA ARG A 354 -1.46 -39.28 -16.54
C ARG A 354 -0.70 -39.64 -17.82
N ASN A 355 0.54 -39.15 -17.96
CA ASN A 355 1.36 -39.37 -19.16
C ASN A 355 2.09 -40.71 -19.15
N GLU A 356 1.98 -41.48 -18.08
CA GLU A 356 2.55 -42.84 -18.01
C GLU A 356 1.79 -43.83 -18.89
N GLU A 357 2.47 -44.84 -19.42
CA GLU A 357 1.89 -45.87 -20.27
C GLU A 357 0.82 -46.69 -19.57
N PHE A 358 1.02 -47.00 -18.28
CA PHE A 358 0.05 -47.76 -17.48
C PHE A 358 -1.26 -47.00 -17.22
N MET A 359 -1.31 -45.67 -17.48
CA MET A 359 -2.50 -44.84 -17.37
C MET A 359 -3.28 -44.72 -18.69
N SER A 360 -2.84 -45.40 -19.77
CA SER A 360 -3.43 -45.27 -21.09
C SER A 360 -4.92 -45.56 -21.09
N ALA A 361 -5.40 -46.59 -20.37
CA ALA A 361 -6.80 -46.98 -20.29
C ALA A 361 -7.70 -45.99 -19.50
N SER A 362 -7.11 -45.09 -18.73
CA SER A 362 -7.85 -44.12 -17.89
C SER A 362 -7.97 -42.73 -18.53
N ARG A 363 -7.29 -42.49 -19.66
CA ARG A 363 -7.19 -41.18 -20.31
C ARG A 363 -8.51 -40.56 -20.75
N ASP A 364 -9.54 -41.37 -20.96
CA ASP A 364 -10.87 -40.92 -21.39
C ASP A 364 -11.65 -40.24 -20.25
N TRP A 365 -11.42 -40.66 -19.01
CA TRP A 365 -12.12 -40.13 -17.84
C TRP A 365 -11.18 -39.36 -16.88
N LEU A 366 -9.88 -39.73 -16.81
CA LEU A 366 -8.89 -39.06 -16.00
C LEU A 366 -8.09 -38.08 -16.87
N THR A 367 -8.49 -36.82 -16.84
CA THR A 367 -7.95 -35.79 -17.71
C THR A 367 -6.69 -35.12 -17.15
N MET A 368 -6.46 -35.21 -15.82
CA MET A 368 -5.27 -34.81 -15.11
C MET A 368 -5.00 -35.76 -13.96
N ALA A 369 -3.76 -36.11 -13.76
CA ALA A 369 -3.26 -36.82 -12.57
C ALA A 369 -1.79 -36.43 -12.37
N GLN A 370 -1.53 -35.63 -11.35
CA GLN A 370 -0.20 -35.11 -11.05
C GLN A 370 0.08 -35.21 -9.56
N ALA A 371 1.32 -35.49 -9.21
CA ALA A 371 1.84 -35.41 -7.85
C ALA A 371 3.05 -34.48 -7.86
N ALA A 372 3.04 -33.47 -7.00
CA ALA A 372 4.09 -32.48 -6.91
C ALA A 372 4.62 -32.40 -5.47
N PHE A 373 5.94 -32.28 -5.35
CA PHE A 373 6.63 -32.03 -4.10
C PHE A 373 7.52 -30.80 -4.25
N SER A 374 7.51 -29.92 -3.27
CA SER A 374 8.48 -28.82 -3.22
C SER A 374 8.94 -28.59 -1.79
N SER A 375 10.20 -28.21 -1.65
CA SER A 375 10.78 -27.82 -0.36
C SER A 375 11.81 -26.73 -0.59
N GLY A 376 11.74 -25.67 0.22
CA GLY A 376 12.66 -24.55 0.05
C GLY A 376 12.60 -23.55 1.19
N THR A 377 13.60 -22.67 1.18
CA THR A 377 13.73 -21.56 2.12
C THR A 377 13.48 -20.23 1.43
N SER A 378 12.87 -19.31 2.15
CA SER A 378 12.73 -17.90 1.75
C SER A 378 13.14 -16.98 2.88
N GLY A 379 13.75 -15.84 2.54
CA GLY A 379 14.17 -14.82 3.49
C GLY A 379 13.21 -13.64 3.53
N ASN A 380 13.10 -13.03 4.70
CA ASN A 380 12.43 -11.75 4.89
C ASN A 380 13.41 -10.73 5.49
N SER A 381 13.40 -9.51 4.97
CA SER A 381 14.21 -8.37 5.43
C SER A 381 13.35 -7.10 5.67
N GLU A 382 12.03 -7.27 5.78
CA GLU A 382 11.10 -6.16 5.93
C GLU A 382 11.11 -5.61 7.37
N ILE A 383 12.12 -4.77 7.64
CA ILE A 383 12.28 -3.95 8.83
C ILE A 383 12.51 -2.50 8.40
N PRO A 384 12.34 -1.51 9.27
CA PRO A 384 12.76 -0.13 8.98
C PRO A 384 14.24 -0.06 8.60
N ASN A 385 14.62 0.95 7.84
CA ASN A 385 16.01 1.15 7.46
C ASN A 385 16.85 1.57 8.67
N TYR A 386 18.13 1.21 8.67
CA TYR A 386 19.11 1.60 9.70
C TYR A 386 18.95 0.98 11.10
N GLU A 387 18.06 0.00 11.30
CA GLU A 387 17.83 -0.64 12.62
C GLU A 387 19.08 -1.37 13.18
N HIS A 388 20.06 -1.68 12.33
CA HIS A 388 21.34 -2.23 12.75
C HIS A 388 22.30 -1.16 13.32
N LEU A 389 22.01 0.14 13.12
CA LEU A 389 22.86 1.26 13.57
C LEU A 389 22.37 1.83 14.90
N ALA A 390 23.31 2.26 15.73
CA ALA A 390 22.99 3.16 16.83
C ALA A 390 22.82 4.57 16.27
N LEU A 391 21.65 5.16 16.50
CA LEU A 391 21.32 6.50 16.00
C LEU A 391 21.18 7.49 17.14
N ILE A 392 21.61 8.73 16.85
CA ILE A 392 21.39 9.89 17.69
C ILE A 392 20.57 10.93 16.93
N GLY A 393 19.71 11.65 17.62
CA GLY A 393 18.88 12.71 17.05
C GLY A 393 19.08 14.03 17.76
N GLY A 394 18.85 15.11 17.03
CA GLY A 394 18.73 16.46 17.55
C GLY A 394 17.33 16.74 18.09
N GLY A 395 17.09 17.98 18.53
CA GLY A 395 15.80 18.45 19.02
C GLY A 395 15.53 18.16 20.51
N SER A 396 16.47 17.56 21.21
CA SER A 396 16.44 17.51 22.67
C SER A 396 16.83 18.88 23.25
N ASP A 397 16.08 19.33 24.24
CA ASP A 397 16.30 20.59 24.91
C ASP A 397 16.90 20.30 26.32
N TYR A 398 17.99 20.95 26.65
CA TYR A 398 18.53 20.99 28.01
C TYR A 398 18.58 22.44 28.48
N VAL A 399 17.56 22.84 29.23
CA VAL A 399 17.45 24.20 29.82
C VAL A 399 17.54 25.33 28.77
N GLY A 400 16.95 25.10 27.58
CA GLY A 400 16.93 26.05 26.47
C GLY A 400 18.09 25.92 25.47
N ASP A 401 19.08 25.06 25.75
CA ASP A 401 20.18 24.78 24.83
C ASP A 401 19.86 23.55 23.96
N ALA A 402 20.15 23.64 22.68
CA ALA A 402 19.95 22.51 21.73
C ALA A 402 20.89 21.35 22.08
N GLY A 403 20.29 20.19 22.32
CA GLY A 403 21.00 18.97 22.67
C GLY A 403 20.75 17.84 21.65
N VAL A 404 21.49 16.76 21.84
CA VAL A 404 21.30 15.49 21.09
C VAL A 404 20.98 14.38 22.08
N ALA A 405 20.12 13.45 21.63
CA ALA A 405 19.78 12.28 22.42
C ALA A 405 19.89 11.00 21.57
N PRO A 406 20.17 9.85 22.19
CA PRO A 406 20.09 8.57 21.52
C PRO A 406 18.67 8.29 21.08
N LEU A 407 18.49 7.86 19.81
CA LEU A 407 17.18 7.50 19.23
C LEU A 407 16.91 6.01 19.30
N GLN A 408 17.92 5.19 18.96
CA GLN A 408 17.83 3.73 18.99
C GLN A 408 19.17 3.09 19.33
N PRO A 409 19.16 1.91 19.98
CA PRO A 409 20.35 1.09 20.16
C PRO A 409 20.62 0.32 18.86
N GLY A 410 21.85 0.29 18.38
CA GLY A 410 22.23 -0.54 17.25
C GLY A 410 22.09 -2.05 17.54
N ASN A 411 21.93 -2.82 16.47
CA ASN A 411 22.01 -4.28 16.52
C ASN A 411 22.78 -4.83 15.33
N GLU A 412 24.09 -4.96 15.47
CA GLU A 412 24.97 -5.47 14.41
C GLU A 412 24.74 -6.94 14.07
N ASP A 413 24.10 -7.69 14.98
CA ASP A 413 23.79 -9.11 14.82
C ASP A 413 22.46 -9.36 14.09
N LEU A 414 21.73 -8.29 13.74
CA LEU A 414 20.45 -8.39 13.05
C LEU A 414 20.63 -9.05 11.68
N THR A 415 19.85 -10.10 11.42
CA THR A 415 19.95 -10.93 10.22
C THR A 415 18.58 -11.24 9.61
N TRP A 416 18.59 -11.95 8.50
CA TRP A 416 17.41 -12.39 7.77
C TRP A 416 16.52 -13.30 8.62
N GLU A 417 15.21 -13.08 8.58
CA GLU A 417 14.21 -14.06 9.00
C GLU A 417 14.13 -15.14 7.94
N ASN A 418 14.13 -16.41 8.35
CA ASN A 418 14.09 -17.57 7.47
C ASN A 418 12.78 -18.32 7.60
N THR A 419 12.15 -18.60 6.47
CA THR A 419 10.96 -19.46 6.40
C THR A 419 11.25 -20.66 5.53
N TRP A 420 11.16 -21.85 6.12
CA TRP A 420 11.20 -23.13 5.41
C TRP A 420 9.78 -23.60 5.12
N THR A 421 9.48 -23.83 3.85
CA THR A 421 8.19 -24.36 3.41
C THR A 421 8.38 -25.68 2.68
N THR A 422 7.62 -26.69 3.05
CA THR A 422 7.55 -27.97 2.35
C THR A 422 6.10 -28.21 1.94
N ASN A 423 5.87 -28.56 0.69
CA ASN A 423 4.54 -28.79 0.13
C ASN A 423 4.50 -30.11 -0.63
N LEU A 424 3.41 -30.84 -0.46
CA LEU A 424 3.05 -32.04 -1.24
C LEU A 424 1.66 -31.83 -1.80
N ALA A 425 1.54 -31.83 -3.13
CA ALA A 425 0.30 -31.55 -3.82
C ALA A 425 -0.09 -32.70 -4.76
N PHE A 426 -1.39 -32.95 -4.88
CA PHE A 426 -1.98 -33.88 -5.80
C PHE A 426 -3.09 -33.18 -6.57
N HIS A 427 -3.05 -33.28 -7.90
CA HIS A 427 -4.02 -32.64 -8.79
C HIS A 427 -4.68 -33.73 -9.65
N PHE A 428 -5.99 -33.81 -9.57
CA PHE A 428 -6.76 -34.75 -10.35
C PHE A 428 -7.85 -34.02 -11.13
N GLY A 429 -8.00 -34.37 -12.41
CA GLY A 429 -9.07 -33.90 -13.28
C GLY A 429 -9.88 -35.09 -13.82
N PHE A 430 -11.18 -34.99 -13.74
CA PHE A 430 -12.09 -36.05 -14.17
C PHE A 430 -13.09 -35.52 -15.21
N TRP A 431 -13.21 -36.18 -16.35
CA TRP A 431 -14.17 -35.91 -17.42
C TRP A 431 -14.19 -34.47 -17.94
N ASN A 432 -13.11 -33.70 -17.77
CA ASN A 432 -13.05 -32.25 -18.03
C ASN A 432 -14.15 -31.44 -17.29
N ARG A 433 -14.65 -31.96 -16.16
CA ARG A 433 -15.75 -31.33 -15.39
C ARG A 433 -15.47 -31.17 -13.92
N LEU A 434 -14.66 -32.05 -13.35
CA LEU A 434 -14.31 -32.03 -11.92
C LEU A 434 -12.81 -31.95 -11.78
N ASN A 435 -12.33 -30.95 -11.07
CA ASN A 435 -10.94 -30.84 -10.63
C ASN A 435 -10.89 -30.98 -9.10
N VAL A 436 -9.94 -31.75 -8.62
CA VAL A 436 -9.70 -31.99 -7.20
C VAL A 436 -8.23 -31.69 -6.93
N ASP A 437 -7.97 -30.72 -6.07
CA ASP A 437 -6.64 -30.34 -5.62
C ASP A 437 -6.52 -30.63 -4.13
N LEU A 438 -5.50 -31.41 -3.76
CA LEU A 438 -5.17 -31.72 -2.39
C LEU A 438 -3.76 -31.25 -2.10
N GLU A 439 -3.62 -30.36 -1.12
CA GLU A 439 -2.32 -29.82 -0.71
C GLU A 439 -2.08 -30.08 0.78
N LEU A 440 -0.90 -30.60 1.09
CA LEU A 440 -0.37 -30.79 2.43
C LEU A 440 0.90 -29.97 2.56
N TYR A 441 0.91 -28.99 3.45
CA TYR A 441 2.07 -28.13 3.62
C TYR A 441 2.51 -28.03 5.08
N ASN A 442 3.80 -27.79 5.26
CA ASN A 442 4.42 -27.42 6.52
C ASN A 442 5.23 -26.15 6.32
N LYS A 443 5.06 -25.17 7.20
CA LYS A 443 5.81 -23.93 7.21
C LYS A 443 6.41 -23.70 8.59
N LYS A 444 7.73 -23.50 8.62
CA LYS A 444 8.48 -23.16 9.84
C LYS A 444 9.26 -21.88 9.61
N THR A 445 9.04 -20.88 10.46
CA THR A 445 9.79 -19.61 10.44
C THR A 445 10.75 -19.59 11.64
N THR A 446 11.99 -19.20 11.39
CA THR A 446 13.04 -19.03 12.40
C THR A 446 13.62 -17.62 12.29
N ASP A 447 14.29 -17.18 13.35
CA ASP A 447 14.94 -15.87 13.41
C ASP A 447 13.97 -14.72 13.09
N MET A 448 12.73 -14.79 13.60
CA MET A 448 11.68 -13.82 13.33
C MET A 448 12.13 -12.40 13.69
N LEU A 449 11.94 -11.48 12.76
CA LEU A 449 12.26 -10.07 12.94
C LEU A 449 11.15 -9.37 13.74
N MET A 450 11.47 -8.94 14.95
CA MET A 450 10.52 -8.30 15.85
C MET A 450 11.12 -7.07 16.54
N SER A 451 10.28 -6.07 16.76
CA SER A 451 10.56 -4.94 17.64
C SER A 451 10.32 -5.37 19.08
N VAL A 452 11.40 -5.63 19.81
CA VAL A 452 11.36 -6.11 21.20
C VAL A 452 11.37 -4.92 22.14
N PRO A 453 10.37 -4.79 23.05
CA PRO A 453 10.36 -3.74 24.05
C PRO A 453 11.50 -3.94 25.05
N LEU A 454 12.15 -2.87 25.42
CA LEU A 454 13.24 -2.83 26.38
C LEU A 454 12.78 -2.23 27.70
N ALA A 455 13.27 -2.79 28.82
CA ALA A 455 13.06 -2.19 30.13
C ALA A 455 13.77 -0.83 30.19
N TYR A 456 13.04 0.25 30.36
CA TYR A 456 13.54 1.63 30.33
C TYR A 456 14.73 1.87 31.27
N SER A 457 14.71 1.23 32.44
CA SER A 457 15.78 1.31 33.45
C SER A 457 17.09 0.61 33.08
N GLN A 458 17.04 -0.32 32.09
CA GLN A 458 18.19 -1.14 31.68
C GLN A 458 18.70 -0.77 30.29
N SER A 459 17.97 0.06 29.56
CA SER A 459 18.19 0.36 28.15
C SER A 459 18.75 1.75 27.87
N ASN A 460 19.21 2.47 28.90
CA ASN A 460 19.62 3.89 28.77
C ASN A 460 18.54 4.79 28.15
N GLY A 461 17.25 4.47 28.38
CA GLY A 461 16.11 5.23 27.89
C GLY A 461 15.56 4.79 26.54
N TYR A 462 16.08 3.75 25.92
CA TYR A 462 15.50 3.19 24.68
C TYR A 462 14.22 2.40 24.98
N GLY A 463 13.18 2.60 24.14
CA GLY A 463 11.90 1.92 24.31
C GLY A 463 11.86 0.52 23.67
N TYR A 464 12.61 0.30 22.61
CA TYR A 464 12.63 -0.95 21.84
C TYR A 464 13.96 -1.20 21.13
N LYS A 465 14.15 -2.42 20.65
CA LYS A 465 15.26 -2.85 19.80
C LYS A 465 14.76 -3.90 18.81
N TRP A 466 15.09 -3.76 17.54
CA TRP A 466 14.86 -4.82 16.57
C TRP A 466 15.83 -5.98 16.80
N SER A 467 15.29 -7.19 16.83
CA SER A 467 16.05 -8.40 17.09
C SER A 467 15.44 -9.59 16.38
N ASN A 468 16.28 -10.58 16.07
CA ASN A 468 15.82 -11.90 15.65
C ASN A 468 15.40 -12.68 16.88
N VAL A 469 14.13 -13.11 16.95
CA VAL A 469 13.56 -13.80 18.11
C VAL A 469 12.71 -15.00 17.66
N GLY A 470 12.73 -16.04 18.48
CA GLY A 470 11.88 -17.21 18.30
C GLY A 470 12.29 -18.17 17.19
N ALA A 471 11.60 -19.30 17.15
CA ALA A 471 11.66 -20.34 16.13
C ALA A 471 10.26 -21.00 15.99
#